data_9f1a821df469e8531f2d33bc9802b8d8
#
_entry.id   9f1a821df469e8531f2d33bc9802b8d8
#
_cell.length_a   1.000
_cell.length_b   1.000
_cell.length_c   1.000
_cell.angle_alpha   90.00
_cell.angle_beta   90.00
_cell.angle_gamma   90.00
#
_symmetry.space_group_name_H-M   'P 1'
#
loop_
_entity.id
_entity.type
_entity.pdbx_description
1 polymer ?
#
loop_
_entity_poly.entity_id
_entity_poly.type
_entity_poly.pdbx_seq_one_letter_code
_entity_poly.pdbx_strand_id
1 'polypeptide(L)'
;MERSLTTYTVSQLNKRARQLLEAQFPLIWVEGEISNLSKPGSGHWYFTLKDEVAQISCAMFRSQNSKSRFMPDNGAKILARCR
;
A
#
# COMPACT_ATOMS: atom_id res chain seq x y z
N MET A 1 -14.91 -5.13 -36.44
CA MET A 1 -13.74 -4.40 -35.97
C MET A 1 -12.79 -5.33 -35.24
N GLU A 2 -11.58 -5.27 -35.60
CA GLU A 2 -10.55 -6.06 -34.94
C GLU A 2 -10.19 -5.48 -33.61
N ARG A 3 -10.13 -6.32 -32.59
CA ARG A 3 -9.71 -5.90 -31.29
C ARG A 3 -8.30 -6.40 -31.01
N SER A 4 -7.40 -5.48 -30.80
CA SER A 4 -6.05 -5.82 -30.36
C SER A 4 -5.95 -5.87 -28.85
N LEU A 5 -7.06 -5.66 -28.14
CA LEU A 5 -7.07 -5.64 -26.68
C LEU A 5 -6.91 -7.03 -26.12
N THR A 6 -6.01 -7.14 -25.16
CA THR A 6 -5.82 -8.38 -24.41
C THR A 6 -6.89 -8.48 -23.33
N THR A 7 -7.46 -9.67 -23.18
CA THR A 7 -8.42 -9.92 -22.12
C THR A 7 -7.70 -10.51 -20.91
N TYR A 8 -7.93 -9.92 -19.74
CA TYR A 8 -7.39 -10.41 -18.48
C TYR A 8 -8.50 -10.89 -17.57
N THR A 9 -8.21 -11.90 -16.77
CA THR A 9 -8.98 -12.14 -15.57
C THR A 9 -8.56 -11.10 -14.52
N VAL A 10 -9.33 -10.96 -13.45
CA VAL A 10 -8.98 -10.02 -12.39
C VAL A 10 -7.62 -10.39 -11.77
N SER A 11 -7.39 -11.67 -11.52
CA SER A 11 -6.12 -12.10 -10.94
C SER A 11 -4.94 -11.88 -11.88
N GLN A 12 -5.13 -12.06 -13.17
CA GLN A 12 -4.08 -11.79 -14.16
C GLN A 12 -3.74 -10.29 -14.20
N LEU A 13 -4.76 -9.45 -14.18
CA LEU A 13 -4.55 -8.00 -14.17
C LEU A 13 -3.81 -7.56 -12.91
N ASN A 14 -4.23 -8.05 -11.76
CA ASN A 14 -3.58 -7.72 -10.49
C ASN A 14 -2.12 -8.15 -10.48
N LYS A 15 -1.83 -9.35 -10.98
CA LYS A 15 -0.48 -9.85 -11.05
C LYS A 15 0.39 -8.99 -11.96
N ARG A 16 -0.15 -8.64 -13.12
CA ARG A 16 0.58 -7.82 -14.10
C ARG A 16 0.85 -6.42 -13.56
N ALA A 17 -0.17 -5.81 -12.97
CA ALA A 17 -0.04 -4.48 -12.37
C ALA A 17 1.01 -4.49 -11.26
N ARG A 18 1.00 -5.51 -10.40
CA ARG A 18 1.99 -5.63 -9.33
C ARG A 18 3.39 -5.75 -9.88
N GLN A 19 3.60 -6.58 -10.91
CA GLN A 19 4.91 -6.74 -11.54
C GLN A 19 5.43 -5.43 -12.11
N LEU A 20 4.57 -4.67 -12.78
CA LEU A 20 4.96 -3.38 -13.34
C LEU A 20 5.31 -2.37 -12.25
N LEU A 21 4.51 -2.32 -11.19
CA LEU A 21 4.77 -1.41 -10.08
C LEU A 21 6.05 -1.76 -9.35
N GLU A 22 6.29 -3.04 -9.10
CA GLU A 22 7.52 -3.49 -8.45
C GLU A 22 8.77 -3.17 -9.29
N ALA A 23 8.65 -3.25 -10.61
CA ALA A 23 9.76 -2.93 -11.49
C ALA A 23 10.07 -1.43 -11.52
N GLN A 24 9.03 -0.59 -11.46
CA GLN A 24 9.19 0.86 -11.50
C GLN A 24 9.43 1.48 -10.13
N PHE A 25 8.92 0.86 -9.08
CA PHE A 25 9.03 1.38 -7.71
C PHE A 25 9.53 0.27 -6.79
N PRO A 26 10.77 -0.20 -6.97
CA PRO A 26 11.25 -1.37 -6.21
C PRO A 26 11.28 -1.13 -4.71
N LEU A 27 11.64 0.07 -4.28
CA LEU A 27 11.67 0.43 -2.87
C LEU A 27 11.76 1.94 -2.78
N ILE A 28 10.70 2.54 -2.28
CA ILE A 28 10.57 4.00 -2.25
C ILE A 28 10.14 4.47 -0.88
N TRP A 29 10.37 5.77 -0.63
CA TRP A 29 9.83 6.47 0.53
C TRP A 29 8.59 7.22 0.11
N VAL A 30 7.53 7.11 0.89
CA VAL A 30 6.29 7.84 0.65
C VAL A 30 5.96 8.65 1.90
N GLU A 31 5.74 9.93 1.71
CA GLU A 31 5.41 10.85 2.78
C GLU A 31 3.90 11.10 2.83
N GLY A 32 3.33 11.09 4.00
CA GLY A 32 1.91 11.35 4.15
C GLY A 32 1.43 11.29 5.58
N GLU A 33 0.14 11.49 5.75
CA GLU A 33 -0.51 11.45 7.04
C GLU A 33 -1.37 10.20 7.14
N ILE A 34 -1.30 9.52 8.28
CA ILE A 34 -2.09 8.32 8.54
C ILE A 34 -3.53 8.69 8.86
N SER A 35 -4.47 7.97 8.24
CA SER A 35 -5.86 8.04 8.63
C SER A 35 -6.50 6.65 8.50
N ASN A 36 -7.68 6.47 9.09
CA ASN A 36 -8.44 5.22 9.06
C ASN A 36 -7.61 4.01 9.52
N LEU A 37 -6.81 4.21 10.55
CA LEU A 37 -5.98 3.15 11.11
C LEU A 37 -6.83 2.06 11.72
N SER A 38 -6.56 0.81 11.37
CA SER A 38 -7.22 -0.37 11.89
C SER A 38 -6.17 -1.40 12.28
N LYS A 39 -6.31 -1.96 13.47
CA LYS A 39 -5.41 -2.99 14.01
C LYS A 39 -6.23 -4.20 14.42
N PRO A 40 -6.72 -5.00 13.46
CA PRO A 40 -7.53 -6.17 13.78
C PRO A 40 -6.73 -7.24 14.51
N GLY A 41 -7.44 -8.22 15.05
CA GLY A 41 -6.83 -9.28 15.84
C GLY A 41 -5.83 -10.15 15.10
N SER A 42 -5.84 -10.11 13.76
CA SER A 42 -4.86 -10.82 12.95
C SER A 42 -3.42 -10.32 13.16
N GLY A 43 -3.28 -9.12 13.70
CA GLY A 43 -1.99 -8.48 13.90
C GLY A 43 -1.50 -7.66 12.72
N HIS A 44 -2.21 -7.69 11.61
CA HIS A 44 -1.91 -6.82 10.47
C HIS A 44 -2.47 -5.44 10.74
N TRP A 45 -1.80 -4.39 10.26
CA TRP A 45 -2.29 -3.04 10.35
C TRP A 45 -2.74 -2.56 8.98
N TYR A 46 -3.86 -1.86 8.95
CA TYR A 46 -4.39 -1.27 7.72
C TYR A 46 -4.63 0.21 7.96
N PHE A 47 -4.26 1.02 7.00
CA PHE A 47 -4.43 2.46 7.13
C PHE A 47 -4.47 3.11 5.76
N THR A 48 -4.86 4.36 5.73
CA THR A 48 -4.77 5.20 4.55
C THR A 48 -3.64 6.18 4.76
N LEU A 49 -2.80 6.35 3.76
CA LEU A 49 -1.77 7.36 3.73
C LEU A 49 -2.23 8.44 2.77
N LYS A 50 -2.30 9.68 3.22
CA LYS A 50 -2.87 10.75 2.43
C LYS A 50 -2.05 12.02 2.47
N ASP A 51 -2.23 12.84 1.45
CA ASP A 51 -1.75 14.20 1.40
C ASP A 51 -2.93 15.12 1.05
N GLU A 52 -2.66 16.33 0.60
CA GLU A 52 -3.71 17.32 0.31
C GLU A 52 -4.58 16.95 -0.87
N VAL A 53 -4.08 16.13 -1.80
CA VAL A 53 -4.77 15.88 -3.06
C VAL A 53 -5.08 14.41 -3.33
N ALA A 54 -4.45 13.48 -2.61
CA ALA A 54 -4.58 12.07 -2.92
C ALA A 54 -4.46 11.21 -1.69
N GLN A 55 -4.87 9.95 -1.82
CA GLN A 55 -4.72 8.98 -0.75
C GLN A 55 -4.51 7.60 -1.34
N ILE A 56 -3.89 6.73 -0.55
CA ILE A 56 -3.60 5.37 -0.93
C ILE A 56 -3.83 4.45 0.27
N SER A 57 -4.44 3.30 0.02
CA SER A 57 -4.66 2.28 1.05
C SER A 57 -3.38 1.49 1.26
N CYS A 58 -3.01 1.30 2.51
CA CYS A 58 -1.79 0.63 2.89
C CYS A 58 -2.07 -0.53 3.82
N ALA A 59 -1.19 -1.53 3.77
CA ALA A 59 -1.19 -2.64 4.71
C ALA A 59 0.23 -2.84 5.21
N MET A 60 0.37 -3.07 6.51
CA MET A 60 1.64 -3.43 7.12
C MET A 60 1.43 -4.75 7.84
N PHE A 61 1.99 -5.81 7.28
CA PHE A 61 1.76 -7.15 7.78
C PHE A 61 2.43 -7.39 9.12
N ARG A 62 1.88 -8.33 9.88
CA ARG A 62 2.35 -8.64 11.22
C ARG A 62 3.86 -8.91 11.28
N SER A 63 4.40 -9.59 10.28
CA SER A 63 5.82 -9.89 10.22
C SER A 63 6.69 -8.63 10.14
N GLN A 64 6.14 -7.54 9.65
CA GLN A 64 6.84 -6.26 9.55
C GLN A 64 6.58 -5.38 10.76
N ASN A 65 5.31 -5.26 11.17
CA ASN A 65 4.96 -4.35 12.24
C ASN A 65 5.45 -4.81 13.61
N SER A 66 5.63 -6.11 13.81
CA SER A 66 6.16 -6.64 15.06
C SER A 66 7.61 -6.21 15.32
N LYS A 67 8.33 -5.80 14.27
CA LYS A 67 9.70 -5.31 14.37
C LYS A 67 9.76 -3.80 14.56
N SER A 68 8.65 -3.13 14.42
CA SER A 68 8.59 -1.68 14.49
C SER A 68 8.49 -1.20 15.93
N ARG A 69 9.27 -0.19 16.26
CA ARG A 69 9.15 0.50 17.55
C ARG A 69 8.17 1.65 17.47
N PHE A 70 7.74 1.98 16.26
CA PHE A 70 6.81 3.06 16.02
C PHE A 70 5.39 2.54 16.16
N MET A 71 4.58 3.23 16.96
CA MET A 71 3.15 2.93 17.08
C MET A 71 2.39 3.96 16.26
N PRO A 72 1.89 3.58 15.09
CA PRO A 72 1.18 4.53 14.25
C PRO A 72 -0.12 4.98 14.91
N ASP A 73 -0.52 6.19 14.59
CA ASP A 73 -1.75 6.78 15.09
C ASP A 73 -2.35 7.67 14.02
N ASN A 74 -3.68 7.81 14.03
CA ASN A 74 -4.35 8.69 13.09
C ASN A 74 -3.87 10.12 13.28
N GLY A 75 -3.64 10.81 12.18
CA GLY A 75 -3.13 12.18 12.20
C GLY A 75 -1.62 12.29 12.20
N ALA A 76 -0.90 11.19 12.41
CA ALA A 76 0.55 11.23 12.40
C ALA A 76 1.08 11.44 10.99
N LYS A 77 2.05 12.33 10.84
CA LYS A 77 2.77 12.50 9.57
C LYS A 77 3.96 11.59 9.58
N ILE A 78 4.07 10.76 8.58
CA ILE A 78 5.12 9.75 8.51
C ILE A 78 5.81 9.75 7.16
N LEU A 79 7.00 9.16 7.17
CA LEU A 79 7.73 8.82 5.96
C LEU A 79 7.80 7.29 5.91
N ALA A 80 7.04 6.71 5.01
CA ALA A 80 6.92 5.26 4.93
C ALA A 80 7.80 4.70 3.83
N ARG A 81 8.51 3.63 4.13
CA ARG A 81 9.30 2.91 3.15
C ARG A 81 8.44 1.81 2.57
N CYS A 82 8.15 1.90 1.28
CA CYS A 82 7.16 1.07 0.61
C CYS A 82 7.75 0.32 -0.57
N ARG A 83 7.10 -0.76 -0.90
CA ARG A 83 7.35 -1.46 -2.15
C ARG A 83 6.06 -2.06 -2.69
#